data_1b8e702b8327bd6102060606bcceef5c
#
_entry.id   1b8e702b8327bd6102060606bcceef5c
#
_cell.length_a   1.000
_cell.length_b   1.000
_cell.length_c   1.000
_cell.angle_alpha   90.00
_cell.angle_beta   90.00
_cell.angle_gamma   90.00
#
_symmetry.space_group_name_H-M   'P 1'
#
loop_
_entity.id
_entity.type
_entity.pdbx_description
1 polymer ?
#
loop_
_entity_poly.entity_id
_entity_poly.type
_entity_poly.pdbx_seq_one_letter_code
_entity_poly.pdbx_strand_id
1 'polypeptide(L)'
;MTRLAAGGWRLAAALGARLRPPHSDRGATARLAAAPGAQAARLLAVVLLAAACRGEIGAAGQGNQGVREPAVAGQFYPADARALNATLDAVFRSASPAGPEQPVAVVVPHAGYVYSGQIAADGWRQAATHEYDTIVILGTNHTGSGFGRVGVFPGSGIRTPLGVAKVDQALSAALVKDDPDCVADAAMHAGEHSVEVQVPFAQRLFPRASLVAAIVASEDSGVVTRFGRTLGRLLAGRRALIVASSDLSHYPSYRDANAADRRTLEAIASLDPDRLRSVTRTSARGVPNLATCACGEAPVMAAMVAAKALGATRGRVVSYANSGDLPIGDPERVVGYGAVVFSAGVPGSDTAAVMPHAAAAQALPPTAADKKQMLVLARDTIGRYLDTGTVPLARGFSPSLDRPQGVFVTLRKRGELRGCIGQMQPDRPLRVLVGSMALAAAFDDPRFEKLKPAELRDIEIEISVLTPFREVAGPQAVVVGRDGVLLQKDRRSAVFLPQVATEERWTRDEMLDNLCLKGGMAAGCWRAGARLSTFQADVFKEGDFK
;
A
#
# COMPACT_ATOMS: atom_id res chain seq x y z
N MET A 1 15.19 40.92 -37.65
CA MET A 1 16.26 39.89 -37.59
C MET A 1 16.37 39.42 -36.15
N THR A 2 15.76 38.32 -35.82
CA THR A 2 16.18 37.44 -34.71
C THR A 2 15.27 36.21 -34.77
N ARG A 3 15.83 35.08 -35.09
CA ARG A 3 15.16 33.80 -35.22
C ARG A 3 14.83 33.28 -33.82
N LEU A 4 13.54 33.07 -33.52
CA LEU A 4 13.06 32.25 -32.40
C LEU A 4 12.99 30.81 -32.86
N ALA A 5 13.78 29.98 -32.23
CA ALA A 5 13.86 28.55 -32.48
C ALA A 5 12.55 27.88 -31.99
N ALA A 6 11.84 27.28 -32.95
CA ALA A 6 10.69 26.40 -32.66
C ALA A 6 11.22 25.11 -31.98
N GLY A 7 11.08 25.02 -30.66
CA GLY A 7 11.28 23.80 -29.89
C GLY A 7 10.11 22.85 -30.12
N GLY A 8 10.27 21.91 -31.07
CA GLY A 8 9.24 20.96 -31.43
C GLY A 8 8.89 20.00 -30.28
N TRP A 9 7.61 19.98 -29.97
CA TRP A 9 6.97 19.00 -29.09
C TRP A 9 6.96 17.62 -29.75
N ARG A 10 8.07 16.87 -29.62
CA ARG A 10 8.02 15.44 -29.90
C ARG A 10 7.53 14.74 -28.63
N LEU A 11 6.22 14.52 -28.52
CA LEU A 11 5.66 13.59 -27.55
C LEU A 11 6.19 12.20 -27.86
N ALA A 12 6.99 11.65 -26.95
CA ALA A 12 7.35 10.25 -27.01
C ALA A 12 6.09 9.38 -26.82
N ALA A 13 5.61 8.79 -27.90
CA ALA A 13 4.62 7.74 -27.87
C ALA A 13 5.29 6.46 -27.38
N ALA A 14 5.38 6.29 -26.07
CA ALA A 14 5.88 5.07 -25.44
C ALA A 14 5.14 4.80 -24.13
N LEU A 15 3.85 4.54 -24.26
CA LEU A 15 3.10 3.72 -23.30
C LEU A 15 2.03 2.99 -24.11
N GLY A 16 2.44 1.83 -24.65
CA GLY A 16 1.55 0.88 -25.27
C GLY A 16 0.57 0.32 -24.26
N ALA A 17 -0.68 0.75 -24.34
CA ALA A 17 -1.77 0.06 -23.69
C ALA A 17 -1.83 -1.37 -24.26
N ARG A 18 -1.42 -2.35 -23.46
CA ARG A 18 -1.62 -3.77 -23.79
C ARG A 18 -3.10 -4.10 -23.54
N LEU A 19 -3.91 -3.97 -24.58
CA LEU A 19 -5.22 -4.60 -24.64
C LEU A 19 -5.02 -6.09 -24.95
N ARG A 20 -5.44 -6.96 -24.05
CA ARG A 20 -5.50 -8.42 -24.28
C ARG A 20 -6.68 -8.73 -25.21
N PRO A 21 -6.50 -9.63 -26.21
CA PRO A 21 -7.62 -10.15 -27.01
C PRO A 21 -8.37 -11.27 -26.28
N PRO A 22 -9.66 -11.50 -26.59
CA PRO A 22 -10.42 -12.61 -26.07
C PRO A 22 -10.00 -13.94 -26.69
N HIS A 23 -10.13 -15.03 -25.92
CA HIS A 23 -9.88 -16.41 -26.33
C HIS A 23 -10.73 -16.82 -27.53
N SER A 24 -10.10 -17.45 -28.52
CA SER A 24 -10.75 -18.43 -29.41
C SER A 24 -9.81 -19.60 -29.67
N ASP A 25 -10.38 -20.78 -29.54
CA ASP A 25 -9.83 -22.11 -29.66
C ASP A 25 -9.30 -22.53 -31.07
N ARG A 26 -8.39 -23.50 -31.00
CA ARG A 26 -8.07 -24.60 -31.97
C ARG A 26 -6.90 -24.46 -32.92
N GLY A 27 -5.91 -25.30 -32.65
CA GLY A 27 -5.44 -26.28 -33.65
C GLY A 27 -4.09 -26.06 -34.31
N ALA A 28 -3.20 -27.02 -34.04
CA ALA A 28 -2.14 -27.56 -34.93
C ALA A 28 -0.72 -26.94 -34.87
N THR A 29 0.12 -27.72 -34.26
CA THR A 29 1.55 -28.07 -34.51
C THR A 29 2.34 -27.31 -35.58
N ALA A 30 3.42 -26.61 -35.10
CA ALA A 30 4.71 -26.60 -35.78
C ALA A 30 5.82 -26.24 -34.79
N ARG A 31 6.81 -27.11 -34.65
CA ARG A 31 8.03 -26.89 -33.87
C ARG A 31 8.92 -25.90 -34.62
N LEU A 32 9.30 -24.80 -33.95
CA LEU A 32 10.53 -24.08 -34.26
C LEU A 32 11.14 -23.55 -32.96
N ALA A 33 12.37 -23.93 -32.69
CA ALA A 33 13.16 -23.57 -31.55
C ALA A 33 13.49 -22.09 -31.61
N ALA A 34 13.17 -21.34 -30.53
CA ALA A 34 13.71 -20.02 -30.28
C ALA A 34 14.31 -19.99 -28.87
N ALA A 35 15.54 -19.52 -28.78
CA ALA A 35 16.38 -19.46 -27.58
C ALA A 35 15.75 -18.60 -26.47
N PRO A 36 15.99 -18.93 -25.19
CA PRO A 36 15.46 -18.17 -24.05
C PRO A 36 16.26 -16.87 -23.87
N GLY A 37 15.59 -15.76 -24.16
CA GLY A 37 16.15 -14.42 -24.01
C GLY A 37 16.11 -13.88 -22.57
N ALA A 38 17.22 -13.38 -22.14
CA ALA A 38 17.53 -12.24 -21.24
C ALA A 38 16.74 -11.95 -19.92
N GLN A 39 15.59 -12.53 -19.69
CA GLN A 39 14.84 -12.29 -18.43
C GLN A 39 15.09 -13.35 -17.34
N ALA A 40 15.55 -14.53 -17.69
CA ALA A 40 15.97 -15.55 -16.72
C ALA A 40 17.32 -15.25 -16.05
N ALA A 41 18.16 -14.42 -16.67
CA ALA A 41 19.50 -14.07 -16.14
C ALA A 41 19.46 -13.09 -14.97
N ARG A 42 18.36 -12.35 -14.74
CA ARG A 42 18.26 -11.39 -13.62
C ARG A 42 17.74 -12.01 -12.31
N LEU A 43 17.04 -13.11 -12.38
CA LEU A 43 16.58 -13.85 -11.19
C LEU A 43 17.63 -14.85 -10.67
N LEU A 44 18.53 -15.33 -11.52
CA LEU A 44 19.62 -16.23 -11.11
C LEU A 44 20.81 -15.50 -10.46
N ALA A 45 20.99 -14.20 -10.73
CA ALA A 45 22.08 -13.42 -10.14
C ALA A 45 21.88 -13.10 -8.65
N VAL A 46 20.65 -13.17 -8.13
CA VAL A 46 20.36 -12.94 -6.71
C VAL A 46 20.56 -14.21 -5.87
N VAL A 47 20.48 -15.39 -6.49
CA VAL A 47 20.63 -16.69 -5.78
C VAL A 47 22.07 -17.18 -5.78
N LEU A 48 22.92 -16.75 -6.72
CA LEU A 48 24.31 -17.22 -6.85
C LEU A 48 25.35 -16.36 -6.11
N LEU A 49 24.99 -15.18 -5.55
CA LEU A 49 25.89 -14.40 -4.70
C LEU A 49 25.91 -14.86 -3.23
N ALA A 50 25.04 -15.78 -2.83
CA ALA A 50 24.99 -16.34 -1.47
C ALA A 50 25.95 -17.53 -1.25
N ALA A 51 26.67 -18.00 -2.28
CA ALA A 51 27.51 -19.21 -2.19
C ALA A 51 29.03 -18.97 -2.20
N ALA A 52 29.50 -17.72 -2.28
CA ALA A 52 30.93 -17.41 -2.45
C ALA A 52 31.64 -16.74 -1.24
N CYS A 53 30.98 -16.64 -0.08
CA CYS A 53 31.63 -16.17 1.16
C CYS A 53 31.65 -17.28 2.21
N ARG A 54 32.35 -18.38 1.94
CA ARG A 54 32.92 -19.23 2.99
C ARG A 54 34.32 -18.69 3.32
N GLY A 55 34.34 -17.60 4.09
CA GLY A 55 35.53 -17.08 4.74
C GLY A 55 35.45 -17.43 6.23
N GLU A 56 36.49 -18.03 6.76
CA GLU A 56 36.86 -18.40 8.10
C GLU A 56 36.00 -17.89 9.27
N ILE A 57 35.41 -18.81 10.01
CA ILE A 57 34.83 -18.56 11.34
C ILE A 57 36.00 -18.25 12.28
N GLY A 58 36.43 -17.00 12.31
CA GLY A 58 37.26 -16.45 13.36
C GLY A 58 36.43 -16.33 14.64
N ALA A 59 36.92 -16.90 15.74
CA ALA A 59 36.34 -16.76 17.06
C ALA A 59 36.22 -15.27 17.45
N ALA A 60 35.05 -14.70 17.27
CA ALA A 60 34.72 -13.34 17.74
C ALA A 60 33.99 -13.44 19.08
N GLY A 61 34.53 -12.75 20.01
CA GLY A 61 34.15 -12.28 21.33
C GLY A 61 32.86 -12.76 21.99
N GLN A 62 33.00 -13.26 23.21
CA GLN A 62 31.95 -13.38 24.23
C GLN A 62 31.29 -11.98 24.42
N GLY A 63 30.08 -11.77 23.90
CA GLY A 63 29.41 -10.46 24.06
C GLY A 63 28.06 -10.29 23.43
N ASN A 64 27.29 -11.32 23.07
CA ASN A 64 25.86 -11.12 22.70
C ASN A 64 25.08 -12.45 22.64
N GLN A 65 25.28 -13.33 23.62
CA GLN A 65 24.49 -14.58 23.66
C GLN A 65 23.03 -14.23 23.97
N GLY A 66 22.15 -14.37 22.97
CA GLY A 66 20.70 -14.27 23.14
C GLY A 66 20.03 -13.02 22.56
N VAL A 67 20.73 -12.14 21.85
CA VAL A 67 20.10 -11.02 21.11
C VAL A 67 19.90 -11.42 19.65
N ARG A 68 18.66 -11.28 19.15
CA ARG A 68 18.34 -11.46 17.74
C ARG A 68 18.73 -10.20 16.95
N GLU A 69 19.55 -10.37 15.94
CA GLU A 69 19.90 -9.29 15.00
C GLU A 69 18.79 -9.04 13.97
N PRO A 70 18.67 -7.82 13.41
CA PRO A 70 17.65 -7.50 12.43
C PRO A 70 17.88 -8.26 11.11
N ALA A 71 16.81 -8.86 10.56
CA ALA A 71 16.85 -9.61 9.31
C ALA A 71 16.37 -8.76 8.11
N VAL A 72 15.49 -7.78 8.34
CA VAL A 72 14.83 -7.01 7.26
C VAL A 72 15.05 -5.50 7.35
N ALA A 73 15.97 -5.03 8.20
CA ALA A 73 16.38 -3.63 8.22
C ALA A 73 17.02 -3.23 6.87
N GLY A 74 16.63 -2.07 6.33
CA GLY A 74 17.03 -1.62 4.99
C GLY A 74 16.17 -2.17 3.86
N GLN A 75 15.25 -3.11 4.15
CA GLN A 75 14.30 -3.67 3.18
C GLN A 75 12.86 -3.35 3.56
N PHE A 76 12.43 -3.69 4.76
CA PHE A 76 11.06 -3.43 5.25
C PHE A 76 10.95 -2.09 5.99
N TYR A 77 12.02 -1.62 6.59
CA TYR A 77 12.11 -0.34 7.27
C TYR A 77 13.56 0.18 7.18
N PRO A 78 13.81 1.49 7.38
CA PRO A 78 15.16 2.07 7.26
C PRO A 78 16.17 1.42 8.20
N ALA A 79 17.37 1.09 7.69
CA ALA A 79 18.48 0.54 8.49
C ALA A 79 19.20 1.60 9.33
N ASP A 80 19.05 2.88 8.99
CA ASP A 80 19.61 4.02 9.75
C ASP A 80 18.63 4.48 10.82
N ALA A 81 19.12 4.66 12.06
CA ALA A 81 18.28 5.04 13.21
C ALA A 81 17.59 6.39 13.03
N ARG A 82 18.24 7.38 12.41
CA ARG A 82 17.66 8.70 12.18
C ARG A 82 16.55 8.63 11.14
N ALA A 83 16.79 7.91 10.05
CA ALA A 83 15.80 7.71 9.00
C ALA A 83 14.59 6.92 9.53
N LEU A 84 14.83 5.88 10.36
CA LEU A 84 13.76 5.11 10.98
C LEU A 84 12.91 5.95 11.93
N ASN A 85 13.53 6.77 12.80
CA ASN A 85 12.81 7.71 13.66
C ASN A 85 11.98 8.72 12.84
N ALA A 86 12.55 9.29 11.77
CA ALA A 86 11.82 10.21 10.88
C ALA A 86 10.61 9.55 10.23
N THR A 87 10.76 8.28 9.80
CA THR A 87 9.66 7.48 9.24
C THR A 87 8.56 7.22 10.28
N LEU A 88 8.92 6.78 11.49
CA LEU A 88 7.96 6.57 12.58
C LEU A 88 7.24 7.86 12.96
N ASP A 89 7.96 8.98 13.08
CA ASP A 89 7.38 10.28 13.37
C ASP A 89 6.39 10.73 12.28
N ALA A 90 6.71 10.47 11.01
CA ALA A 90 5.83 10.81 9.89
C ALA A 90 4.53 10.00 9.92
N VAL A 91 4.59 8.67 10.14
CA VAL A 91 3.39 7.82 10.17
C VAL A 91 2.56 8.07 11.43
N PHE A 92 3.18 8.32 12.60
CA PHE A 92 2.45 8.65 13.82
C PHE A 92 1.80 10.04 13.79
N ARG A 93 2.40 11.01 13.11
CA ARG A 93 1.80 12.35 12.91
C ARG A 93 0.50 12.28 12.15
N SER A 94 0.41 11.37 11.19
CA SER A 94 -0.77 11.15 10.34
C SER A 94 -1.67 10.01 10.85
N ALA A 95 -1.34 9.41 12.01
CA ALA A 95 -2.10 8.27 12.52
C ALA A 95 -3.50 8.67 13.00
N SER A 96 -4.45 7.76 12.84
CA SER A 96 -5.82 7.90 13.33
C SER A 96 -5.80 8.19 14.85
N PRO A 97 -6.59 9.14 15.34
CA PRO A 97 -6.65 9.46 16.77
C PRO A 97 -6.96 8.21 17.60
N ALA A 98 -6.40 8.15 18.82
CA ALA A 98 -6.71 7.08 19.76
C ALA A 98 -8.19 7.17 20.19
N GLY A 99 -8.83 6.00 20.25
CA GLY A 99 -10.14 5.87 20.88
C GLY A 99 -10.08 6.02 22.40
N PRO A 100 -11.24 6.08 23.05
CA PRO A 100 -11.31 6.26 24.50
C PRO A 100 -11.01 4.97 25.29
N GLU A 101 -11.05 3.80 24.62
CA GLU A 101 -10.87 2.54 25.30
C GLU A 101 -9.40 2.12 25.40
N GLN A 102 -9.04 1.49 26.52
CA GLN A 102 -7.74 0.84 26.65
C GLN A 102 -7.71 -0.46 25.83
N PRO A 103 -6.81 -0.58 24.82
CA PRO A 103 -6.64 -1.81 24.09
C PRO A 103 -6.10 -2.95 24.95
N VAL A 104 -6.70 -4.12 24.84
CA VAL A 104 -6.16 -5.40 25.33
C VAL A 104 -5.27 -6.02 24.25
N ALA A 105 -5.71 -5.90 22.99
CA ALA A 105 -4.93 -6.34 21.86
C ALA A 105 -5.17 -5.44 20.64
N VAL A 106 -4.21 -5.45 19.72
CA VAL A 106 -4.29 -4.81 18.41
C VAL A 106 -3.89 -5.80 17.32
N VAL A 107 -4.56 -5.71 16.17
CA VAL A 107 -4.14 -6.39 14.93
C VAL A 107 -3.54 -5.33 14.04
N VAL A 108 -2.34 -5.56 13.50
CA VAL A 108 -1.62 -4.60 12.65
C VAL A 108 -0.86 -5.32 11.54
N PRO A 109 -0.67 -4.69 10.36
CA PRO A 109 0.02 -5.29 9.23
C PRO A 109 1.54 -5.33 9.41
N HIS A 110 2.23 -6.16 8.58
CA HIS A 110 3.67 -6.36 8.64
C HIS A 110 4.40 -6.28 7.30
N ALA A 111 3.78 -5.76 6.25
CA ALA A 111 4.50 -5.41 5.04
C ALA A 111 5.52 -4.29 5.30
N GLY A 112 6.38 -3.99 4.31
CA GLY A 112 7.34 -2.90 4.42
C GLY A 112 6.65 -1.55 4.76
N TYR A 113 7.32 -0.70 5.54
CA TYR A 113 6.74 0.54 6.08
C TYR A 113 6.24 1.50 5.00
N VAL A 114 6.84 1.48 3.81
CA VAL A 114 6.37 2.28 2.67
C VAL A 114 4.94 1.89 2.25
N TYR A 115 4.53 0.65 2.48
CA TYR A 115 3.21 0.14 2.14
C TYR A 115 2.23 0.14 3.32
N SER A 116 2.61 -0.46 4.43
CA SER A 116 1.71 -0.73 5.55
C SER A 116 1.98 0.08 6.81
N GLY A 117 3.10 0.82 6.86
CA GLY A 117 3.53 1.52 8.07
C GLY A 117 2.51 2.52 8.61
N GLN A 118 1.72 3.18 7.75
CA GLN A 118 0.65 4.07 8.18
C GLN A 118 -0.50 3.33 8.88
N ILE A 119 -0.92 2.18 8.34
CA ILE A 119 -1.97 1.35 8.96
C ILE A 119 -1.47 0.72 10.25
N ALA A 120 -0.21 0.28 10.29
CA ALA A 120 0.41 -0.19 11.53
C ALA A 120 0.43 0.91 12.60
N ALA A 121 0.85 2.14 12.23
CA ALA A 121 0.84 3.29 13.14
C ALA A 121 -0.55 3.63 13.67
N ASP A 122 -1.60 3.47 12.85
CA ASP A 122 -2.99 3.69 13.28
C ASP A 122 -3.39 2.72 14.40
N GLY A 123 -3.04 1.44 14.27
CA GLY A 123 -3.30 0.43 15.29
C GLY A 123 -2.49 0.67 16.57
N TRP A 124 -1.18 0.89 16.43
CA TRP A 124 -0.29 1.18 17.54
C TRP A 124 -0.67 2.47 18.29
N ARG A 125 -1.13 3.50 17.57
CA ARG A 125 -1.58 4.77 18.16
C ARG A 125 -2.73 4.59 19.14
N GLN A 126 -3.59 3.57 18.95
CA GLN A 126 -4.71 3.32 19.86
C GLN A 126 -4.24 2.99 21.29
N ALA A 127 -3.06 2.41 21.43
CA ALA A 127 -2.47 2.07 22.73
C ALA A 127 -1.60 3.19 23.34
N ALA A 128 -1.27 4.23 22.57
CA ALA A 128 -0.23 5.23 22.94
C ALA A 128 -0.57 6.09 24.17
N THR A 129 -1.84 6.19 24.57
CA THR A 129 -2.30 6.97 25.73
C THR A 129 -2.36 6.16 27.03
N HIS A 130 -1.98 4.88 26.97
CA HIS A 130 -2.02 3.95 28.09
C HIS A 130 -0.62 3.43 28.45
N GLU A 131 -0.47 2.87 29.63
CA GLU A 131 0.80 2.30 30.08
C GLU A 131 0.79 0.79 30.00
N TYR A 132 1.86 0.23 29.40
CA TYR A 132 2.09 -1.21 29.30
C TYR A 132 3.54 -1.54 29.73
N ASP A 133 3.68 -2.58 30.55
CA ASP A 133 4.99 -3.10 30.97
C ASP A 133 5.45 -4.26 30.09
N THR A 134 4.49 -4.89 29.41
CA THR A 134 4.72 -6.07 28.57
C THR A 134 4.02 -5.89 27.22
N ILE A 135 4.76 -6.09 26.13
CA ILE A 135 4.22 -6.15 24.77
C ILE A 135 4.42 -7.54 24.23
N VAL A 136 3.33 -8.24 23.91
CA VAL A 136 3.38 -9.58 23.32
C VAL A 136 3.14 -9.48 21.83
N ILE A 137 4.15 -9.77 21.01
CA ILE A 137 4.04 -9.73 19.55
C ILE A 137 3.86 -11.15 19.04
N LEU A 138 2.72 -11.38 18.37
CA LEU A 138 2.36 -12.65 17.75
C LEU A 138 2.54 -12.52 16.23
N GLY A 139 3.54 -13.23 15.69
CA GLY A 139 3.80 -13.30 14.25
C GLY A 139 3.35 -14.60 13.63
N THR A 140 3.42 -14.66 12.29
CA THR A 140 3.21 -15.86 11.50
C THR A 140 4.54 -16.38 10.94
N ASN A 141 4.55 -17.58 10.36
CA ASN A 141 5.77 -18.19 9.82
C ASN A 141 5.80 -18.07 8.30
N HIS A 142 6.68 -17.21 7.77
CA HIS A 142 6.94 -17.09 6.33
C HIS A 142 8.19 -17.86 5.88
N THR A 143 9.02 -18.33 6.81
CA THR A 143 10.34 -18.87 6.53
C THR A 143 10.44 -20.40 6.55
N GLY A 144 9.42 -21.07 7.09
CA GLY A 144 9.38 -22.53 7.19
C GLY A 144 8.06 -23.13 6.74
N SER A 145 8.11 -24.36 6.19
CA SER A 145 6.92 -25.16 5.87
C SER A 145 6.72 -26.27 6.90
N GLY A 146 5.47 -26.67 7.16
CA GLY A 146 5.14 -27.86 7.94
C GLY A 146 5.31 -27.77 9.45
N PHE A 147 5.39 -26.58 10.01
CA PHE A 147 5.58 -26.37 11.43
C PHE A 147 4.24 -26.23 12.16
N GLY A 148 3.83 -27.24 12.91
CA GLY A 148 2.54 -27.30 13.59
C GLY A 148 2.55 -26.81 15.05
N ARG A 149 3.42 -25.86 15.44
CA ARG A 149 3.65 -25.42 16.82
C ARG A 149 3.70 -23.90 16.95
N VAL A 150 3.93 -23.43 18.19
CA VAL A 150 4.20 -22.02 18.51
C VAL A 150 5.66 -21.87 18.94
N GLY A 151 6.45 -21.14 18.18
CA GLY A 151 7.84 -20.81 18.48
C GLY A 151 7.95 -19.58 19.35
N VAL A 152 8.36 -19.72 20.61
CA VAL A 152 8.59 -18.61 21.53
C VAL A 152 10.08 -18.26 21.52
N PHE A 153 10.40 -16.96 21.34
CA PHE A 153 11.78 -16.50 21.33
C PHE A 153 12.39 -16.56 22.74
N PRO A 154 13.47 -17.32 22.96
CA PRO A 154 14.05 -17.51 24.29
C PRO A 154 15.14 -16.51 24.64
N GLY A 155 15.59 -15.68 23.67
CA GLY A 155 16.72 -14.77 23.84
C GLY A 155 16.44 -13.62 24.79
N SER A 156 17.47 -12.80 25.06
CA SER A 156 17.40 -11.67 26.00
C SER A 156 16.94 -10.38 25.36
N GLY A 157 16.97 -10.26 24.02
CA GLY A 157 16.60 -9.04 23.32
C GLY A 157 16.45 -9.21 21.81
N ILE A 158 15.80 -8.24 21.20
CA ILE A 158 15.65 -8.10 19.74
C ILE A 158 16.25 -6.75 19.35
N ARG A 159 17.24 -6.78 18.45
CA ARG A 159 17.90 -5.57 17.96
C ARG A 159 17.14 -4.97 16.79
N THR A 160 17.06 -3.66 16.78
CA THR A 160 16.67 -2.83 15.63
C THR A 160 17.68 -1.68 15.49
N PRO A 161 17.61 -0.84 14.46
CA PRO A 161 18.42 0.39 14.40
C PRO A 161 18.20 1.35 15.60
N LEU A 162 17.06 1.25 16.31
CA LEU A 162 16.78 2.05 17.52
C LEU A 162 17.42 1.50 18.80
N GLY A 163 18.12 0.37 18.71
CA GLY A 163 18.71 -0.31 19.87
C GLY A 163 18.11 -1.67 20.14
N VAL A 164 18.39 -2.22 21.31
CA VAL A 164 17.90 -3.55 21.72
C VAL A 164 16.64 -3.41 22.56
N ALA A 165 15.53 -3.98 22.08
CA ALA A 165 14.33 -4.16 22.87
C ALA A 165 14.49 -5.38 23.79
N LYS A 166 14.28 -5.20 25.09
CA LYS A 166 14.43 -6.25 26.10
C LYS A 166 13.32 -7.30 25.98
N VAL A 167 13.64 -8.57 26.11
CA VAL A 167 12.67 -9.68 26.15
C VAL A 167 12.38 -10.09 27.59
N ASP A 168 11.12 -10.32 27.92
CA ASP A 168 10.68 -10.95 29.18
C ASP A 168 10.90 -12.46 29.09
N GLN A 169 12.13 -12.88 29.41
CA GLN A 169 12.52 -14.31 29.38
C GLN A 169 11.72 -15.15 30.36
N ALA A 170 11.28 -14.58 31.49
CA ALA A 170 10.50 -15.31 32.48
C ALA A 170 9.11 -15.67 31.94
N LEU A 171 8.44 -14.70 31.28
CA LEU A 171 7.15 -14.94 30.65
C LEU A 171 7.28 -15.86 29.42
N SER A 172 8.34 -15.69 28.63
CA SER A 172 8.65 -16.58 27.49
C SER A 172 8.82 -18.04 27.97
N ALA A 173 9.57 -18.26 29.04
CA ALA A 173 9.75 -19.58 29.62
C ALA A 173 8.45 -20.15 30.23
N ALA A 174 7.62 -19.30 30.84
CA ALA A 174 6.31 -19.71 31.35
C ALA A 174 5.36 -20.20 30.24
N LEU A 175 5.35 -19.53 29.08
CA LEU A 175 4.58 -19.99 27.92
C LEU A 175 5.02 -21.37 27.45
N VAL A 176 6.33 -21.60 27.31
CA VAL A 176 6.88 -22.90 26.90
C VAL A 176 6.59 -24.00 27.93
N LYS A 177 6.59 -23.65 29.21
CA LYS A 177 6.31 -24.60 30.29
C LYS A 177 4.82 -25.00 30.37
N ASP A 178 3.95 -24.01 30.21
CA ASP A 178 2.53 -24.17 30.52
C ASP A 178 1.67 -24.55 29.30
N ASP A 179 2.24 -24.53 28.10
CA ASP A 179 1.58 -24.93 26.85
C ASP A 179 2.43 -25.98 26.09
N PRO A 180 1.89 -27.21 25.90
CA PRO A 180 2.63 -28.31 25.26
C PRO A 180 2.95 -28.07 23.77
N ASP A 181 2.25 -27.14 23.12
CA ASP A 181 2.48 -26.79 21.73
C ASP A 181 3.52 -25.67 21.56
N CYS A 182 3.96 -25.04 22.67
CA CYS A 182 4.98 -24.03 22.67
C CYS A 182 6.38 -24.67 22.77
N VAL A 183 7.30 -24.14 21.96
CA VAL A 183 8.73 -24.51 22.00
C VAL A 183 9.60 -23.26 22.05
N ALA A 184 10.70 -23.32 22.79
CA ALA A 184 11.73 -22.30 22.75
C ALA A 184 12.55 -22.46 21.47
N ASP A 185 12.39 -21.54 20.51
CA ASP A 185 13.00 -21.65 19.18
C ASP A 185 13.49 -20.30 18.67
N ALA A 186 14.80 -20.05 18.81
CA ALA A 186 15.43 -18.86 18.27
C ALA A 186 15.60 -18.91 16.74
N ALA A 187 15.75 -20.13 16.17
CA ALA A 187 15.98 -20.30 14.74
C ALA A 187 14.74 -19.92 13.92
N MET A 188 13.54 -20.21 14.42
CA MET A 188 12.29 -19.80 13.78
C MET A 188 12.18 -18.28 13.65
N HIS A 189 12.74 -17.53 14.60
CA HIS A 189 12.72 -16.08 14.58
C HIS A 189 13.83 -15.45 13.74
N ALA A 190 14.90 -16.18 13.41
CA ALA A 190 16.11 -15.60 12.84
C ALA A 190 15.88 -14.82 11.53
N GLY A 191 15.10 -15.37 10.62
CA GLY A 191 14.76 -14.76 9.33
C GLY A 191 13.33 -14.22 9.22
N GLU A 192 12.50 -14.39 10.27
CA GLU A 192 11.08 -14.02 10.22
C GLU A 192 10.87 -12.53 10.46
N HIS A 193 10.11 -11.89 9.58
CA HIS A 193 9.88 -10.44 9.60
C HIS A 193 8.62 -10.00 10.34
N SER A 194 7.59 -10.86 10.44
CA SER A 194 6.26 -10.46 10.98
C SER A 194 6.31 -9.96 12.42
N VAL A 195 7.24 -10.47 13.22
CA VAL A 195 7.52 -9.95 14.56
C VAL A 195 8.44 -8.73 14.49
N GLU A 196 9.52 -8.80 13.72
CA GLU A 196 10.58 -7.79 13.70
C GLU A 196 10.06 -6.41 13.34
N VAL A 197 9.21 -6.30 12.31
CA VAL A 197 8.68 -5.00 11.85
C VAL A 197 7.80 -4.30 12.87
N GLN A 198 7.30 -5.01 13.90
CA GLN A 198 6.53 -4.41 14.99
C GLN A 198 7.41 -3.83 16.10
N VAL A 199 8.65 -4.31 16.22
CA VAL A 199 9.56 -3.92 17.32
C VAL A 199 9.87 -2.42 17.33
N PRO A 200 10.16 -1.72 16.20
CA PRO A 200 10.40 -0.28 16.22
C PRO A 200 9.21 0.54 16.71
N PHE A 201 7.96 0.13 16.41
CA PHE A 201 6.75 0.77 16.95
C PHE A 201 6.67 0.62 18.47
N ALA A 202 6.93 -0.60 18.98
CA ALA A 202 6.97 -0.88 20.41
C ALA A 202 8.06 -0.05 21.12
N GLN A 203 9.28 0.01 20.57
CA GLN A 203 10.37 0.82 21.12
C GLN A 203 10.04 2.30 21.15
N ARG A 204 9.35 2.82 20.12
CA ARG A 204 9.01 4.23 20.00
C ARG A 204 7.93 4.67 21.01
N LEU A 205 6.91 3.82 21.22
CA LEU A 205 5.80 4.13 22.12
C LEU A 205 6.03 3.68 23.56
N PHE A 206 6.67 2.53 23.74
CA PHE A 206 6.82 1.86 25.05
C PHE A 206 8.28 1.49 25.34
N PRO A 207 9.21 2.46 25.41
CA PRO A 207 10.66 2.18 25.51
C PRO A 207 11.06 1.44 26.78
N ARG A 208 10.20 1.38 27.79
CA ARG A 208 10.43 0.67 29.06
C ARG A 208 9.80 -0.71 29.13
N ALA A 209 8.90 -1.03 28.19
CA ALA A 209 8.23 -2.33 28.19
C ALA A 209 9.21 -3.45 27.76
N SER A 210 9.01 -4.63 28.32
CA SER A 210 9.66 -5.85 27.87
C SER A 210 8.81 -6.55 26.83
N LEU A 211 9.46 -7.22 25.85
CA LEU A 211 8.79 -7.92 24.78
C LEU A 211 8.64 -9.42 25.09
N VAL A 212 7.57 -10.02 24.60
CA VAL A 212 7.48 -11.46 24.34
C VAL A 212 7.22 -11.60 22.85
N ALA A 213 7.98 -12.42 22.16
CA ALA A 213 7.85 -12.70 20.74
C ALA A 213 7.46 -14.16 20.53
N ALA A 214 6.38 -14.42 19.82
CA ALA A 214 5.94 -15.76 19.48
C ALA A 214 5.50 -15.85 18.02
N ILE A 215 5.91 -16.88 17.32
CA ILE A 215 5.48 -17.21 15.97
C ILE A 215 4.45 -18.34 16.06
N VAL A 216 3.20 -18.03 15.71
CA VAL A 216 2.10 -18.98 15.73
C VAL A 216 2.04 -19.67 14.37
N ALA A 217 2.76 -20.79 14.23
CA ALA A 217 2.96 -21.49 12.96
C ALA A 217 2.06 -22.71 12.80
N SER A 218 0.89 -22.75 13.41
CA SER A 218 -0.05 -23.87 13.34
C SER A 218 -1.36 -23.47 12.67
N GLU A 219 -1.83 -24.32 11.76
CA GLU A 219 -3.18 -24.21 11.18
C GLU A 219 -4.24 -24.96 12.01
N ASP A 220 -3.82 -25.72 13.04
CA ASP A 220 -4.73 -26.44 13.95
C ASP A 220 -5.39 -25.46 14.93
N SER A 221 -6.73 -25.35 14.84
CA SER A 221 -7.49 -24.47 15.73
C SER A 221 -7.40 -24.85 17.21
N GLY A 222 -7.17 -26.14 17.51
CA GLY A 222 -6.97 -26.62 18.87
C GLY A 222 -5.68 -26.07 19.48
N VAL A 223 -4.56 -26.13 18.73
CA VAL A 223 -3.27 -25.55 19.09
C VAL A 223 -3.42 -24.03 19.30
N VAL A 224 -3.98 -23.32 18.33
CA VAL A 224 -4.14 -21.86 18.37
C VAL A 224 -5.01 -21.41 19.54
N THR A 225 -6.12 -22.12 19.79
CA THR A 225 -7.04 -21.83 20.90
C THR A 225 -6.38 -22.10 22.26
N ARG A 226 -5.66 -23.21 22.42
CA ARG A 226 -4.95 -23.54 23.65
C ARG A 226 -3.91 -22.48 23.96
N PHE A 227 -3.06 -22.14 22.98
CA PHE A 227 -2.06 -21.09 23.12
C PHE A 227 -2.70 -19.75 23.53
N GLY A 228 -3.78 -19.33 22.86
CA GLY A 228 -4.50 -18.10 23.22
C GLY A 228 -5.03 -18.10 24.66
N ARG A 229 -5.56 -19.22 25.14
CA ARG A 229 -6.02 -19.38 26.53
C ARG A 229 -4.86 -19.33 27.53
N THR A 230 -3.75 -20.03 27.24
CA THR A 230 -2.56 -20.02 28.07
C THR A 230 -1.98 -18.62 28.17
N LEU A 231 -1.86 -17.90 27.03
CA LEU A 231 -1.42 -16.51 26.98
C LEU A 231 -2.32 -15.60 27.82
N GLY A 232 -3.64 -15.66 27.63
CA GLY A 232 -4.59 -14.86 28.41
C GLY A 232 -4.47 -15.11 29.92
N ARG A 233 -4.32 -16.39 30.35
CA ARG A 233 -4.11 -16.73 31.76
C ARG A 233 -2.81 -16.16 32.33
N LEU A 234 -1.71 -16.24 31.59
CA LEU A 234 -0.39 -15.74 32.04
C LEU A 234 -0.31 -14.20 32.06
N LEU A 235 -1.14 -13.53 31.27
CA LEU A 235 -1.23 -12.07 31.23
C LEU A 235 -2.26 -11.49 32.21
N ALA A 236 -3.08 -12.31 32.86
CA ALA A 236 -4.08 -11.84 33.80
C ALA A 236 -3.44 -11.00 34.92
N GLY A 237 -3.96 -9.79 35.13
CA GLY A 237 -3.46 -8.82 36.13
C GLY A 237 -2.17 -8.08 35.71
N ARG A 238 -1.64 -8.30 34.52
CA ARG A 238 -0.48 -7.56 33.98
C ARG A 238 -0.93 -6.38 33.12
N ARG A 239 -0.15 -5.32 33.09
CA ARG A 239 -0.32 -4.24 32.12
C ARG A 239 0.31 -4.67 30.79
N ALA A 240 -0.42 -5.48 30.03
CA ALA A 240 0.10 -6.08 28.81
C ALA A 240 -0.74 -5.70 27.58
N LEU A 241 -0.07 -5.51 26.45
CA LEU A 241 -0.69 -5.34 25.13
C LEU A 241 -0.30 -6.52 24.25
N ILE A 242 -1.28 -7.17 23.64
CA ILE A 242 -1.07 -8.19 22.62
C ILE A 242 -1.10 -7.52 21.25
N VAL A 243 -0.11 -7.81 20.41
CA VAL A 243 0.02 -7.30 19.03
C VAL A 243 0.02 -8.49 18.08
N ALA A 244 -1.10 -8.71 17.40
CA ALA A 244 -1.20 -9.72 16.34
C ALA A 244 -0.80 -9.11 15.01
N SER A 245 0.22 -9.69 14.39
CA SER A 245 0.84 -9.19 13.17
C SER A 245 0.30 -9.95 11.96
N SER A 246 -0.47 -9.27 11.10
CA SER A 246 -1.08 -9.87 9.91
C SER A 246 -1.40 -8.84 8.84
N ASP A 247 -0.94 -9.09 7.61
CA ASP A 247 -1.55 -8.49 6.42
C ASP A 247 -2.86 -9.22 6.10
N LEU A 248 -3.71 -8.62 5.26
CA LEU A 248 -4.98 -9.19 4.81
C LEU A 248 -4.83 -9.92 3.47
N SER A 249 -5.68 -9.58 2.47
CA SER A 249 -5.66 -10.24 1.16
C SER A 249 -4.32 -10.09 0.44
N HIS A 250 -3.89 -11.15 -0.26
CA HIS A 250 -2.69 -11.13 -1.09
C HIS A 250 -3.04 -11.38 -2.54
N TYR A 251 -2.64 -10.45 -3.41
CA TYR A 251 -2.58 -10.53 -4.87
C TYR A 251 -3.89 -10.47 -5.66
N PRO A 252 -5.09 -10.27 -5.10
CA PRO A 252 -6.26 -10.00 -5.94
C PRO A 252 -6.17 -8.59 -6.56
N SER A 253 -7.14 -8.27 -7.46
CA SER A 253 -7.30 -6.91 -7.94
C SER A 253 -7.69 -5.94 -6.80
N TYR A 254 -7.46 -4.65 -6.99
CA TYR A 254 -7.87 -3.58 -6.04
C TYR A 254 -9.34 -3.72 -5.61
N ARG A 255 -10.24 -3.96 -6.57
CA ARG A 255 -11.67 -4.12 -6.31
C ARG A 255 -11.98 -5.35 -5.47
N ASP A 256 -11.37 -6.48 -5.81
CA ASP A 256 -11.62 -7.76 -5.16
C ASP A 256 -11.01 -7.78 -3.75
N ALA A 257 -9.83 -7.14 -3.57
CA ALA A 257 -9.24 -6.93 -2.26
C ALA A 257 -10.19 -6.17 -1.32
N ASN A 258 -10.73 -5.02 -1.76
CA ASN A 258 -11.67 -4.23 -0.95
C ASN A 258 -12.87 -5.06 -0.48
N ALA A 259 -13.40 -5.95 -1.34
CA ALA A 259 -14.53 -6.80 -1.00
C ALA A 259 -14.16 -7.95 -0.05
N ALA A 260 -13.00 -8.58 -0.25
CA ALA A 260 -12.50 -9.67 0.59
C ALA A 260 -12.10 -9.17 1.98
N ASP A 261 -11.33 -8.06 2.01
CA ASP A 261 -10.79 -7.49 3.24
C ASP A 261 -11.88 -6.93 4.15
N ARG A 262 -12.94 -6.34 3.58
CA ARG A 262 -14.12 -5.94 4.37
C ARG A 262 -14.67 -7.10 5.18
N ARG A 263 -14.92 -8.26 4.53
CA ARG A 263 -15.46 -9.46 5.22
C ARG A 263 -14.49 -9.98 6.28
N THR A 264 -13.19 -9.97 5.96
CA THR A 264 -12.13 -10.40 6.88
C THR A 264 -12.06 -9.49 8.10
N LEU A 265 -12.09 -8.17 7.91
CA LEU A 265 -12.09 -7.20 9.01
C LEU A 265 -13.33 -7.28 9.89
N GLU A 266 -14.52 -7.49 9.30
CA GLU A 266 -15.75 -7.72 10.05
C GLU A 266 -15.67 -9.01 10.89
N ALA A 267 -15.04 -10.06 10.35
CA ALA A 267 -14.82 -11.30 11.09
C ALA A 267 -13.81 -11.11 12.22
N ILE A 268 -12.71 -10.38 11.99
CA ILE A 268 -11.74 -10.04 13.04
C ILE A 268 -12.41 -9.21 14.14
N ALA A 269 -13.16 -8.18 13.78
CA ALA A 269 -13.83 -7.30 14.75
C ALA A 269 -14.92 -8.01 15.56
N SER A 270 -15.45 -9.15 15.10
CA SER A 270 -16.44 -9.93 15.84
C SER A 270 -15.88 -10.66 17.07
N LEU A 271 -14.54 -10.72 17.24
CA LEU A 271 -13.87 -11.51 18.28
C LEU A 271 -14.26 -13.01 18.27
N ASP A 272 -14.66 -13.54 17.12
CA ASP A 272 -15.04 -14.94 16.92
C ASP A 272 -14.00 -15.62 15.98
N PRO A 273 -13.07 -16.42 16.54
CA PRO A 273 -12.05 -17.11 15.75
C PRO A 273 -12.62 -18.08 14.70
N ASP A 274 -13.74 -18.75 15.00
CA ASP A 274 -14.35 -19.70 14.06
C ASP A 274 -14.99 -18.96 12.88
N ARG A 275 -15.59 -17.79 13.13
CA ARG A 275 -16.10 -16.90 12.09
C ARG A 275 -14.96 -16.42 11.19
N LEU A 276 -13.82 -15.99 11.76
CA LEU A 276 -12.67 -15.58 10.97
C LEU A 276 -12.21 -16.69 10.05
N ARG A 277 -11.99 -17.90 10.58
CA ARG A 277 -11.59 -19.07 9.81
C ARG A 277 -12.58 -19.45 8.71
N SER A 278 -13.88 -19.35 9.00
CA SER A 278 -14.92 -19.60 7.99
C SER A 278 -14.87 -18.59 6.84
N VAL A 279 -14.72 -17.31 7.17
CA VAL A 279 -14.66 -16.22 6.17
C VAL A 279 -13.41 -16.34 5.30
N THR A 280 -12.24 -16.57 5.87
CA THR A 280 -10.98 -16.69 5.13
C THR A 280 -11.00 -17.85 4.14
N ARG A 281 -11.48 -19.02 4.58
CA ARG A 281 -11.61 -20.21 3.72
C ARG A 281 -12.65 -20.05 2.60
N THR A 282 -13.76 -19.37 2.88
CA THR A 282 -14.84 -19.16 1.89
C THR A 282 -14.44 -18.10 0.88
N SER A 283 -13.82 -16.99 1.32
CA SER A 283 -13.41 -15.90 0.43
C SER A 283 -12.30 -16.32 -0.52
N ALA A 284 -11.38 -17.18 -0.07
CA ALA A 284 -10.29 -17.68 -0.92
C ALA A 284 -10.78 -18.50 -2.15
N ARG A 285 -12.01 -19.05 -2.11
CA ARG A 285 -12.53 -19.94 -3.15
C ARG A 285 -13.26 -19.26 -4.30
N GLY A 286 -13.25 -17.99 -4.47
CA GLY A 286 -14.06 -17.35 -5.52
C GLY A 286 -13.48 -16.06 -6.07
N VAL A 287 -12.32 -15.65 -5.55
CA VAL A 287 -11.67 -14.40 -5.94
C VAL A 287 -10.42 -14.71 -6.75
N PRO A 288 -10.33 -14.24 -8.01
CA PRO A 288 -9.16 -14.48 -8.84
C PRO A 288 -7.87 -13.98 -8.17
N ASN A 289 -6.79 -14.76 -8.28
CA ASN A 289 -5.45 -14.49 -7.76
C ASN A 289 -5.35 -14.30 -6.23
N LEU A 290 -6.41 -14.47 -5.47
CA LEU A 290 -6.37 -14.35 -4.02
C LEU A 290 -5.64 -15.55 -3.41
N ALA A 291 -4.42 -15.31 -2.89
CA ALA A 291 -3.58 -16.34 -2.28
C ALA A 291 -3.95 -16.59 -0.80
N THR A 292 -4.28 -15.52 -0.06
CA THR A 292 -4.74 -15.58 1.33
C THR A 292 -5.62 -14.38 1.65
N CYS A 293 -6.49 -14.51 2.66
CA CYS A 293 -7.28 -13.39 3.20
C CYS A 293 -6.67 -12.79 4.48
N ALA A 294 -5.75 -13.52 5.14
CA ALA A 294 -4.96 -13.06 6.28
C ALA A 294 -3.76 -14.00 6.42
N CYS A 295 -2.54 -13.52 6.15
CA CYS A 295 -1.34 -14.34 6.28
C CYS A 295 -1.06 -14.70 7.74
N GLY A 296 -1.51 -13.87 8.69
CA GLY A 296 -1.47 -14.09 10.12
C GLY A 296 -2.80 -14.55 10.72
N GLU A 297 -3.59 -15.41 10.03
CA GLU A 297 -4.86 -15.93 10.59
C GLU A 297 -4.67 -16.52 11.99
N ALA A 298 -3.67 -17.38 12.15
CA ALA A 298 -3.40 -18.06 13.42
C ALA A 298 -3.02 -17.09 14.56
N PRO A 299 -2.05 -16.17 14.42
CA PRO A 299 -1.76 -15.17 15.45
C PRO A 299 -2.95 -14.26 15.76
N VAL A 300 -3.78 -13.90 14.78
CA VAL A 300 -5.01 -13.11 15.02
C VAL A 300 -6.03 -13.90 15.84
N MET A 301 -6.27 -15.18 15.50
CA MET A 301 -7.15 -16.05 16.26
C MET A 301 -6.66 -16.25 17.71
N ALA A 302 -5.36 -16.47 17.90
CA ALA A 302 -4.77 -16.59 19.24
C ALA A 302 -4.95 -15.30 20.05
N ALA A 303 -4.74 -14.14 19.44
CA ALA A 303 -4.98 -12.84 20.06
C ALA A 303 -6.45 -12.62 20.44
N MET A 304 -7.40 -13.03 19.59
CA MET A 304 -8.84 -12.99 19.90
C MET A 304 -9.16 -13.82 21.15
N VAL A 305 -8.65 -15.05 21.23
CA VAL A 305 -8.88 -15.94 22.38
C VAL A 305 -8.29 -15.35 23.65
N ALA A 306 -7.05 -14.87 23.58
CA ALA A 306 -6.37 -14.25 24.72
C ALA A 306 -7.06 -12.95 25.16
N ALA A 307 -7.46 -12.10 24.21
CA ALA A 307 -8.15 -10.85 24.50
C ALA A 307 -9.49 -11.08 25.20
N LYS A 308 -10.29 -12.09 24.76
CA LYS A 308 -11.52 -12.49 25.44
C LYS A 308 -11.26 -12.96 26.88
N ALA A 309 -10.23 -13.76 27.09
CA ALA A 309 -9.83 -14.20 28.44
C ALA A 309 -9.40 -13.03 29.35
N LEU A 310 -8.91 -11.93 28.77
CA LEU A 310 -8.54 -10.69 29.46
C LEU A 310 -9.68 -9.66 29.53
N GLY A 311 -10.91 -10.04 29.16
CA GLY A 311 -12.10 -9.19 29.30
C GLY A 311 -12.46 -8.34 28.09
N ALA A 312 -11.83 -8.54 26.94
CA ALA A 312 -12.27 -7.88 25.71
C ALA A 312 -13.64 -8.41 25.28
N THR A 313 -14.56 -7.51 24.99
CA THR A 313 -15.95 -7.84 24.61
C THR A 313 -16.26 -7.46 23.16
N ARG A 314 -15.43 -6.63 22.53
CA ARG A 314 -15.61 -6.19 21.15
C ARG A 314 -14.30 -5.94 20.43
N GLY A 315 -14.36 -5.99 19.10
CA GLY A 315 -13.35 -5.47 18.20
C GLY A 315 -13.87 -4.24 17.44
N ARG A 316 -12.97 -3.33 17.11
CA ARG A 316 -13.23 -2.13 16.31
C ARG A 316 -12.18 -2.01 15.22
N VAL A 317 -12.63 -1.90 13.98
CA VAL A 317 -11.75 -1.57 12.85
C VAL A 317 -11.33 -0.11 12.97
N VAL A 318 -10.03 0.13 13.05
CA VAL A 318 -9.45 1.48 13.17
C VAL A 318 -9.22 2.09 11.80
N SER A 319 -8.61 1.32 10.91
CA SER A 319 -8.31 1.76 9.55
C SER A 319 -8.08 0.58 8.62
N TYR A 320 -8.21 0.87 7.33
CA TYR A 320 -7.94 -0.04 6.23
C TYR A 320 -7.31 0.72 5.07
N ALA A 321 -6.41 0.06 4.37
CA ALA A 321 -5.97 0.38 3.03
C ALA A 321 -5.45 -0.90 2.36
N ASN A 322 -5.25 -0.87 1.05
CA ASN A 322 -4.44 -1.88 0.37
C ASN A 322 -3.28 -1.20 -0.39
N SER A 323 -2.32 -1.97 -0.88
CA SER A 323 -1.17 -1.41 -1.59
C SER A 323 -1.57 -0.57 -2.82
N GLY A 324 -2.74 -0.82 -3.42
CA GLY A 324 -3.29 -0.03 -4.52
C GLY A 324 -3.83 1.34 -4.11
N ASP A 325 -4.07 1.59 -2.81
CA ASP A 325 -4.40 2.92 -2.27
C ASP A 325 -3.17 3.84 -2.15
N LEU A 326 -1.99 3.30 -2.38
CA LEU A 326 -0.76 4.06 -2.34
C LEU A 326 -0.34 4.52 -3.74
N PRO A 327 0.25 5.71 -3.87
CA PRO A 327 0.74 6.23 -5.14
C PRO A 327 1.71 5.30 -5.90
N ILE A 328 2.42 4.44 -5.19
CA ILE A 328 3.41 3.49 -5.71
C ILE A 328 2.87 2.09 -5.98
N GLY A 329 1.59 1.83 -5.67
CA GLY A 329 1.00 0.49 -5.74
C GLY A 329 0.48 0.12 -7.13
N ASP A 330 0.48 -1.19 -7.40
CA ASP A 330 -0.12 -1.78 -8.61
C ASP A 330 -1.57 -2.21 -8.30
N PRO A 331 -2.60 -1.63 -8.95
CA PRO A 331 -4.00 -1.96 -8.69
C PRO A 331 -4.43 -3.34 -9.19
N GLU A 332 -3.67 -3.95 -10.08
CA GLU A 332 -3.98 -5.29 -10.60
C GLU A 332 -3.58 -6.41 -9.63
N ARG A 333 -2.70 -6.08 -8.67
CA ARG A 333 -2.16 -7.06 -7.74
C ARG A 333 -1.82 -6.42 -6.38
N VAL A 334 -2.79 -6.38 -5.48
CA VAL A 334 -2.64 -5.67 -4.21
C VAL A 334 -2.47 -6.60 -3.00
N VAL A 335 -2.01 -6.00 -1.89
CA VAL A 335 -2.01 -6.60 -0.55
C VAL A 335 -2.83 -5.70 0.37
N GLY A 336 -3.77 -6.30 1.12
CA GLY A 336 -4.62 -5.59 2.07
C GLY A 336 -3.94 -5.38 3.43
N TYR A 337 -4.22 -4.25 4.07
CA TYR A 337 -3.68 -3.85 5.38
C TYR A 337 -4.81 -3.37 6.27
N GLY A 338 -4.95 -3.94 7.46
CA GLY A 338 -5.99 -3.58 8.42
C GLY A 338 -5.44 -3.33 9.81
N ALA A 339 -6.02 -2.36 10.51
CA ALA A 339 -5.79 -2.15 11.94
C ALA A 339 -7.09 -2.38 12.72
N VAL A 340 -7.05 -3.26 13.72
CA VAL A 340 -8.20 -3.58 14.57
C VAL A 340 -7.77 -3.53 16.03
N VAL A 341 -8.64 -3.03 16.89
CA VAL A 341 -8.46 -2.97 18.35
C VAL A 341 -9.44 -3.91 19.03
N PHE A 342 -8.98 -4.65 20.04
CA PHE A 342 -9.82 -5.41 20.97
C PHE A 342 -9.80 -4.75 22.34
N SER A 343 -10.97 -4.45 22.89
CA SER A 343 -11.15 -3.77 24.18
C SER A 343 -12.37 -4.28 24.95
N ALA A 344 -12.46 -3.92 26.22
CA ALA A 344 -13.63 -4.22 27.06
C ALA A 344 -14.92 -3.51 26.60
N GLY A 345 -14.80 -2.51 25.73
CA GLY A 345 -15.90 -1.69 25.24
C GLY A 345 -16.42 -0.68 26.29
N VAL A 346 -16.82 0.49 25.80
CA VAL A 346 -17.57 1.45 26.60
C VAL A 346 -19.01 1.42 26.11
N PRO A 347 -20.01 1.18 26.96
CA PRO A 347 -21.41 1.18 26.54
C PRO A 347 -21.75 2.51 25.83
N GLY A 348 -22.35 2.41 24.62
CA GLY A 348 -22.79 3.59 23.85
C GLY A 348 -21.74 4.26 22.97
N SER A 349 -20.52 3.74 22.85
CA SER A 349 -19.48 4.28 21.96
C SER A 349 -19.43 3.54 20.62
N ASP A 350 -20.47 3.61 19.80
CA ASP A 350 -20.44 3.14 18.41
C ASP A 350 -19.74 4.18 17.53
N THR A 351 -18.41 4.18 17.55
CA THR A 351 -17.65 4.89 16.50
C THR A 351 -17.73 4.07 15.22
N ALA A 352 -18.29 4.66 14.16
CA ALA A 352 -18.38 4.00 12.86
C ALA A 352 -17.00 3.47 12.41
N ALA A 353 -16.94 2.18 12.12
CA ALA A 353 -15.73 1.55 11.60
C ALA A 353 -15.35 2.20 10.26
N VAL A 354 -14.06 2.53 10.10
CA VAL A 354 -13.53 2.95 8.80
C VAL A 354 -13.40 1.71 7.93
N MET A 355 -14.48 1.40 7.21
CA MET A 355 -14.53 0.23 6.33
C MET A 355 -14.05 0.60 4.92
N PRO A 356 -13.55 -0.38 4.15
CA PRO A 356 -13.26 -0.20 2.73
C PRO A 356 -14.46 0.45 2.01
N HIS A 357 -14.17 1.42 1.13
CA HIS A 357 -15.22 2.22 0.49
C HIS A 357 -16.27 1.37 -0.23
N ALA A 358 -17.55 1.63 0.05
CA ALA A 358 -18.66 1.12 -0.76
C ALA A 358 -18.77 1.94 -2.05
N ALA A 359 -19.27 1.31 -3.13
CA ALA A 359 -19.34 1.90 -4.47
C ALA A 359 -19.96 3.32 -4.49
N ALA A 360 -19.39 4.12 -5.36
CA ALA A 360 -19.54 5.54 -5.63
C ALA A 360 -20.92 6.19 -5.40
N ALA A 361 -20.90 7.28 -4.63
CA ALA A 361 -21.92 8.31 -4.63
C ALA A 361 -21.98 9.06 -5.97
N GLN A 362 -23.14 9.73 -6.28
CA GLN A 362 -23.36 10.47 -7.52
C GLN A 362 -22.30 11.55 -7.81
N ALA A 363 -22.05 11.73 -9.12
CA ALA A 363 -20.98 12.54 -9.66
C ALA A 363 -21.17 14.06 -9.47
N LEU A 364 -20.67 14.62 -8.37
CA LEU A 364 -20.45 16.07 -8.27
C LEU A 364 -19.01 16.39 -8.68
N PRO A 365 -18.77 17.50 -9.41
CA PRO A 365 -17.41 17.95 -9.70
C PRO A 365 -16.66 18.29 -8.40
N PRO A 366 -15.31 18.22 -8.38
CA PRO A 366 -14.52 18.62 -7.22
C PRO A 366 -14.81 20.08 -6.82
N THR A 367 -15.05 20.31 -5.53
CA THR A 367 -15.24 21.65 -4.98
C THR A 367 -13.90 22.41 -4.90
N ALA A 368 -13.93 23.72 -4.63
CA ALA A 368 -12.71 24.50 -4.41
C ALA A 368 -11.87 23.93 -3.23
N ALA A 369 -12.54 23.41 -2.18
CA ALA A 369 -11.87 22.75 -1.07
C ALA A 369 -11.18 21.45 -1.51
N ASP A 370 -11.85 20.63 -2.33
CA ASP A 370 -11.28 19.41 -2.89
C ASP A 370 -10.06 19.70 -3.77
N LYS A 371 -10.13 20.71 -4.61
CA LYS A 371 -9.01 21.14 -5.47
C LYS A 371 -7.79 21.54 -4.63
N LYS A 372 -8.00 22.36 -3.60
CA LYS A 372 -6.94 22.73 -2.66
C LYS A 372 -6.34 21.51 -1.96
N GLN A 373 -7.18 20.58 -1.48
CA GLN A 373 -6.70 19.34 -0.85
C GLN A 373 -5.90 18.47 -1.81
N MET A 374 -6.29 18.35 -3.08
CA MET A 374 -5.53 17.60 -4.08
C MET A 374 -4.15 18.19 -4.33
N LEU A 375 -4.01 19.51 -4.39
CA LEU A 375 -2.72 20.19 -4.53
C LEU A 375 -1.81 19.94 -3.31
N VAL A 376 -2.37 20.04 -2.10
CA VAL A 376 -1.66 19.73 -0.86
C VAL A 376 -1.21 18.26 -0.86
N LEU A 377 -2.09 17.33 -1.24
CA LEU A 377 -1.75 15.90 -1.33
C LEU A 377 -0.62 15.65 -2.32
N ALA A 378 -0.67 16.24 -3.49
CA ALA A 378 0.37 16.09 -4.51
C ALA A 378 1.74 16.56 -3.99
N ARG A 379 1.78 17.73 -3.35
CA ARG A 379 3.00 18.30 -2.75
C ARG A 379 3.54 17.47 -1.59
N ASP A 380 2.66 17.06 -0.68
CA ASP A 380 3.02 16.20 0.46
C ASP A 380 3.54 14.84 0.00
N THR A 381 2.95 14.28 -1.06
CA THR A 381 3.38 13.00 -1.63
C THR A 381 4.82 13.10 -2.15
N ILE A 382 5.13 14.12 -2.94
CA ILE A 382 6.49 14.36 -3.44
C ILE A 382 7.45 14.63 -2.28
N GLY A 383 7.07 15.50 -1.34
CA GLY A 383 7.92 15.89 -0.21
C GLY A 383 8.27 14.71 0.69
N ARG A 384 7.27 13.93 1.12
CA ARG A 384 7.50 12.74 1.96
C ARG A 384 8.35 11.69 1.25
N TYR A 385 8.11 11.48 -0.03
CA TYR A 385 8.90 10.52 -0.80
C TYR A 385 10.38 10.94 -0.88
N LEU A 386 10.65 12.24 -1.07
CA LEU A 386 12.02 12.78 -1.05
C LEU A 386 12.69 12.68 0.33
N ASP A 387 11.92 12.89 1.40
CA ASP A 387 12.46 12.94 2.77
C ASP A 387 12.64 11.57 3.41
N THR A 388 11.68 10.66 3.20
CA THR A 388 11.59 9.39 3.96
C THR A 388 11.41 8.15 3.09
N GLY A 389 11.25 8.30 1.77
CA GLY A 389 10.86 7.19 0.88
C GLY A 389 9.43 6.68 1.09
N THR A 390 8.65 7.30 1.99
CA THR A 390 7.26 6.94 2.23
C THR A 390 6.29 7.90 1.53
N VAL A 391 5.03 7.48 1.40
CA VAL A 391 3.97 8.29 0.80
C VAL A 391 2.80 8.44 1.77
N PRO A 392 2.08 9.58 1.76
CA PRO A 392 0.88 9.74 2.58
C PRO A 392 -0.24 8.83 2.04
N LEU A 393 -1.03 8.28 2.95
CA LEU A 393 -2.31 7.69 2.59
C LEU A 393 -3.33 8.82 2.43
N ALA A 394 -4.01 8.87 1.29
CA ALA A 394 -5.03 9.89 1.01
C ALA A 394 -6.28 9.65 1.88
N ARG A 395 -6.47 10.47 2.93
CA ARG A 395 -7.56 10.36 3.91
C ARG A 395 -8.27 11.70 4.11
N GLY A 396 -9.51 11.63 4.60
CA GLY A 396 -10.27 12.82 4.96
C GLY A 396 -10.74 13.66 3.77
N PHE A 397 -10.77 13.05 2.58
CA PHE A 397 -11.29 13.67 1.37
C PHE A 397 -12.80 13.51 1.28
N SER A 398 -13.44 14.39 0.54
CA SER A 398 -14.87 14.28 0.26
C SER A 398 -15.15 13.02 -0.60
N PRO A 399 -16.34 12.42 -0.50
CA PRO A 399 -16.72 11.26 -1.30
C PRO A 399 -16.65 11.51 -2.83
N SER A 400 -16.64 12.76 -3.28
CA SER A 400 -16.45 13.11 -4.69
C SER A 400 -15.10 12.62 -5.23
N LEU A 401 -14.06 12.55 -4.40
CA LEU A 401 -12.72 12.14 -4.77
C LEU A 401 -12.48 10.61 -4.68
N ASP A 402 -13.46 9.86 -4.19
CA ASP A 402 -13.42 8.39 -4.19
C ASP A 402 -13.78 7.79 -5.56
N ARG A 403 -14.23 8.61 -6.49
CA ARG A 403 -14.57 8.15 -7.83
C ARG A 403 -13.36 8.06 -8.73
N PRO A 404 -13.32 7.06 -9.62
CA PRO A 404 -12.31 6.98 -10.66
C PRO A 404 -12.52 8.12 -11.67
N GLN A 405 -11.53 9.00 -11.81
CA GLN A 405 -11.47 10.06 -12.82
C GLN A 405 -10.05 10.19 -13.36
N GLY A 406 -9.93 10.43 -14.67
CA GLY A 406 -8.63 10.71 -15.27
C GLY A 406 -8.03 11.99 -14.69
N VAL A 407 -6.72 12.00 -14.52
CA VAL A 407 -6.02 13.15 -13.94
C VAL A 407 -4.61 13.27 -14.51
N PHE A 408 -4.14 14.51 -14.68
CA PHE A 408 -2.76 14.86 -14.98
C PHE A 408 -2.21 15.73 -13.87
N VAL A 409 -0.93 15.52 -13.53
CA VAL A 409 -0.17 16.39 -12.64
C VAL A 409 0.98 16.99 -13.43
N THR A 410 1.06 18.31 -13.44
CA THR A 410 2.13 19.08 -14.10
C THR A 410 2.93 19.82 -13.05
N LEU A 411 4.24 19.68 -13.14
CA LEU A 411 5.22 20.42 -12.34
C LEU A 411 5.83 21.51 -13.20
N ARG A 412 5.81 22.75 -12.70
CA ARG A 412 6.47 23.88 -13.36
C ARG A 412 7.54 24.46 -12.43
N LYS A 413 8.68 24.83 -12.99
CA LYS A 413 9.75 25.52 -12.28
C LYS A 413 9.97 26.88 -12.94
N ARG A 414 9.68 27.96 -12.23
CA ARG A 414 9.76 29.33 -12.77
C ARG A 414 8.95 29.52 -14.05
N GLY A 415 7.76 28.88 -14.12
CA GLY A 415 6.90 28.91 -15.30
C GLY A 415 7.21 27.85 -16.38
N GLU A 416 8.42 27.32 -16.42
CA GLU A 416 8.83 26.30 -17.39
C GLU A 416 8.38 24.90 -16.96
N LEU A 417 8.04 24.05 -17.94
CA LEU A 417 7.65 22.67 -17.69
C LEU A 417 8.83 21.88 -17.06
N ARG A 418 8.57 21.21 -15.94
CA ARG A 418 9.55 20.39 -15.21
C ARG A 418 9.15 18.90 -15.12
N GLY A 419 7.90 18.58 -15.38
CA GLY A 419 7.37 17.23 -15.46
C GLY A 419 5.85 17.28 -15.68
N CYS A 420 5.31 16.28 -16.42
CA CYS A 420 3.87 16.19 -16.64
C CYS A 420 3.50 14.75 -17.00
N ILE A 421 2.84 14.07 -16.09
CA ILE A 421 2.32 12.71 -16.31
C ILE A 421 0.85 12.66 -15.89
N GLY A 422 0.08 11.80 -16.55
CA GLY A 422 -1.34 11.62 -16.24
C GLY A 422 -1.87 10.28 -16.71
N GLN A 423 -2.99 9.92 -16.14
CA GLN A 423 -3.74 8.72 -16.48
C GLN A 423 -5.14 9.10 -16.94
N MET A 424 -5.51 8.67 -18.14
CA MET A 424 -6.79 9.03 -18.77
C MET A 424 -7.91 8.05 -18.43
N GLN A 425 -7.58 6.76 -18.36
CA GLN A 425 -8.51 5.70 -17.95
C GLN A 425 -8.22 5.35 -16.50
N PRO A 426 -9.05 5.81 -15.55
CA PRO A 426 -8.79 5.62 -14.14
C PRO A 426 -9.07 4.16 -13.74
N ASP A 427 -8.18 3.60 -12.96
CA ASP A 427 -8.27 2.27 -12.35
C ASP A 427 -8.48 2.32 -10.83
N ARG A 428 -8.38 3.52 -10.26
CA ARG A 428 -8.42 3.81 -8.81
C ARG A 428 -9.14 5.12 -8.53
N PRO A 429 -9.50 5.40 -7.26
CA PRO A 429 -10.05 6.69 -6.87
C PRO A 429 -9.16 7.87 -7.24
N LEU A 430 -9.79 9.02 -7.59
CA LEU A 430 -9.07 10.24 -7.98
C LEU A 430 -8.06 10.68 -6.91
N ARG A 431 -8.41 10.61 -5.61
CA ARG A 431 -7.51 10.92 -4.51
C ARG A 431 -6.21 10.11 -4.53
N VAL A 432 -6.26 8.86 -5.00
CA VAL A 432 -5.07 7.99 -5.11
C VAL A 432 -4.27 8.36 -6.35
N LEU A 433 -4.96 8.56 -7.48
CA LEU A 433 -4.32 8.88 -8.76
C LEU A 433 -3.57 10.21 -8.72
N VAL A 434 -4.08 11.22 -7.99
CA VAL A 434 -3.37 12.50 -7.80
C VAL A 434 -1.97 12.27 -7.23
N GLY A 435 -1.83 11.48 -6.17
CA GLY A 435 -0.54 11.15 -5.58
C GLY A 435 0.36 10.36 -6.54
N SER A 436 -0.21 9.35 -7.25
CA SER A 436 0.51 8.55 -8.23
C SER A 436 1.06 9.39 -9.38
N MET A 437 0.24 10.27 -9.94
CA MET A 437 0.65 11.14 -11.05
C MET A 437 1.64 12.24 -10.58
N ALA A 438 1.55 12.67 -9.31
CA ALA A 438 2.51 13.59 -8.72
C ALA A 438 3.92 12.96 -8.63
N LEU A 439 4.01 11.69 -8.17
CA LEU A 439 5.28 10.96 -8.17
C LEU A 439 5.79 10.70 -9.58
N ALA A 440 4.92 10.23 -10.47
CA ALA A 440 5.30 9.97 -11.84
C ALA A 440 5.82 11.24 -12.55
N ALA A 441 5.18 12.39 -12.35
CA ALA A 441 5.65 13.66 -12.91
C ALA A 441 7.00 14.12 -12.32
N ALA A 442 7.27 13.76 -11.05
CA ALA A 442 8.52 14.14 -10.38
C ALA A 442 9.69 13.19 -10.69
N PHE A 443 9.43 11.88 -10.93
CA PHE A 443 10.47 10.86 -10.93
C PHE A 443 10.49 9.95 -12.16
N ASP A 444 9.39 9.87 -12.92
CA ASP A 444 9.25 8.91 -14.02
C ASP A 444 8.96 9.56 -15.39
N ASP A 445 8.93 10.89 -15.47
CA ASP A 445 8.83 11.60 -16.75
C ASP A 445 10.18 11.51 -17.49
N PRO A 446 10.27 10.75 -18.61
CA PRO A 446 11.53 10.47 -19.27
C PRO A 446 12.18 11.70 -19.93
N ARG A 447 11.48 12.82 -20.00
CA ARG A 447 11.98 14.08 -20.56
C ARG A 447 12.87 14.84 -19.58
N PHE A 448 12.83 14.50 -18.30
CA PHE A 448 13.48 15.24 -17.21
C PHE A 448 14.24 14.31 -16.27
N GLU A 449 15.27 14.85 -15.62
CA GLU A 449 15.90 14.16 -14.48
C GLU A 449 14.93 14.09 -13.30
N LYS A 450 15.12 13.08 -12.44
CA LYS A 450 14.36 12.93 -11.19
C LYS A 450 14.47 14.20 -10.35
N LEU A 451 13.36 14.63 -9.78
CA LEU A 451 13.27 15.82 -8.94
C LEU A 451 14.20 15.67 -7.72
N LYS A 452 14.95 16.73 -7.40
CA LYS A 452 15.85 16.78 -6.23
C LYS A 452 15.18 17.53 -5.06
N PRO A 453 15.52 17.21 -3.80
CA PRO A 453 14.91 17.87 -2.62
C PRO A 453 15.02 19.41 -2.66
N ALA A 454 16.14 19.96 -3.15
CA ALA A 454 16.34 21.40 -3.27
C ALA A 454 15.38 22.09 -4.26
N GLU A 455 14.81 21.35 -5.21
CA GLU A 455 13.90 21.91 -6.22
C GLU A 455 12.45 22.02 -5.71
N LEU A 456 12.07 21.28 -4.66
CA LEU A 456 10.68 21.19 -4.20
C LEU A 456 10.07 22.56 -3.86
N ARG A 457 10.87 23.52 -3.40
CA ARG A 457 10.41 24.88 -3.07
C ARG A 457 10.16 25.74 -4.29
N ASP A 458 10.82 25.43 -5.40
CA ASP A 458 10.81 26.23 -6.64
C ASP A 458 9.78 25.74 -7.65
N ILE A 459 9.10 24.61 -7.40
CA ILE A 459 8.07 24.08 -8.29
C ILE A 459 6.68 24.62 -7.93
N GLU A 460 5.86 24.85 -8.92
CA GLU A 460 4.41 25.03 -8.83
C GLU A 460 3.72 23.78 -9.36
N ILE A 461 2.71 23.30 -8.65
CA ILE A 461 1.92 22.12 -9.04
C ILE A 461 0.63 22.58 -9.68
N GLU A 462 0.31 22.00 -10.85
CA GLU A 462 -0.94 22.15 -11.57
C GLU A 462 -1.60 20.78 -11.74
N ILE A 463 -2.91 20.70 -11.53
CA ILE A 463 -3.68 19.46 -11.67
C ILE A 463 -4.79 19.68 -12.69
N SER A 464 -4.95 18.71 -13.62
CA SER A 464 -6.04 18.67 -14.58
C SER A 464 -6.89 17.43 -14.31
N VAL A 465 -8.12 17.61 -13.82
CA VAL A 465 -9.08 16.53 -13.59
C VAL A 465 -9.98 16.41 -14.82
N LEU A 466 -10.07 15.20 -15.39
CA LEU A 466 -10.82 14.97 -16.63
C LEU A 466 -12.27 14.59 -16.32
N THR A 467 -13.20 15.12 -17.13
CA THR A 467 -14.57 14.59 -17.14
C THR A 467 -14.61 13.21 -17.81
N PRO A 468 -15.62 12.39 -17.53
CA PRO A 468 -15.81 11.13 -18.24
C PRO A 468 -15.86 11.33 -19.75
N PHE A 469 -15.31 10.37 -20.50
CA PHE A 469 -15.45 10.35 -21.96
C PHE A 469 -16.90 10.23 -22.38
N ARG A 470 -17.29 11.08 -23.33
CA ARG A 470 -18.62 11.06 -23.97
C ARG A 470 -18.46 10.85 -25.46
N GLU A 471 -18.96 9.73 -25.97
CA GLU A 471 -18.98 9.50 -27.42
C GLU A 471 -19.84 10.57 -28.12
N VAL A 472 -19.35 11.07 -29.25
CA VAL A 472 -20.03 12.11 -30.04
C VAL A 472 -20.39 11.57 -31.42
N ALA A 473 -21.52 12.06 -31.96
CA ALA A 473 -22.04 11.60 -33.23
C ALA A 473 -21.15 11.92 -34.46
N GLY A 474 -20.22 12.85 -34.29
CA GLY A 474 -19.30 13.23 -35.37
C GLY A 474 -18.44 14.44 -35.01
N PRO A 475 -17.51 14.80 -35.90
CA PRO A 475 -16.52 15.84 -35.66
C PRO A 475 -17.13 17.22 -35.37
N GLN A 476 -18.33 17.52 -35.86
CA GLN A 476 -19.01 18.80 -35.65
C GLN A 476 -19.35 19.07 -34.19
N ALA A 477 -19.47 18.02 -33.37
CA ALA A 477 -19.75 18.16 -31.95
C ALA A 477 -18.50 18.56 -31.13
N VAL A 478 -17.30 18.47 -31.73
CA VAL A 478 -16.06 18.84 -31.08
C VAL A 478 -15.83 20.34 -31.10
N VAL A 479 -15.64 20.94 -29.94
CA VAL A 479 -15.37 22.39 -29.78
C VAL A 479 -13.89 22.57 -29.39
N VAL A 480 -13.13 23.18 -30.30
CA VAL A 480 -11.68 23.46 -30.07
C VAL A 480 -11.51 24.39 -28.86
N GLY A 481 -10.52 24.10 -28.03
CA GLY A 481 -10.22 24.86 -26.81
C GLY A 481 -11.06 24.48 -25.58
N ARG A 482 -12.23 23.83 -25.80
CA ARG A 482 -13.08 23.32 -24.71
C ARG A 482 -12.95 21.82 -24.53
N ASP A 483 -12.95 21.09 -25.63
CA ASP A 483 -12.99 19.63 -25.62
C ASP A 483 -11.63 19.02 -25.91
N GLY A 484 -11.19 18.09 -25.04
CA GLY A 484 -10.22 17.09 -25.41
C GLY A 484 -10.88 16.01 -26.26
N VAL A 485 -10.13 15.37 -27.13
CA VAL A 485 -10.66 14.38 -28.07
C VAL A 485 -9.87 13.09 -27.98
N LEU A 486 -10.59 11.99 -27.75
CA LEU A 486 -10.12 10.63 -27.94
C LEU A 486 -10.64 10.12 -29.28
N LEU A 487 -9.74 9.73 -30.18
CA LEU A 487 -10.03 9.08 -31.44
C LEU A 487 -9.65 7.60 -31.33
N GLN A 488 -10.58 6.74 -31.69
CA GLN A 488 -10.38 5.29 -31.74
C GLN A 488 -10.75 4.76 -33.12
N LYS A 489 -9.85 4.01 -33.74
CA LYS A 489 -10.12 3.33 -35.02
C LYS A 489 -9.37 2.01 -35.05
N ASP A 490 -10.10 0.93 -35.33
CA ASP A 490 -9.57 -0.43 -35.27
C ASP A 490 -8.94 -0.72 -33.89
N ARG A 491 -7.64 -1.03 -33.86
CA ARG A 491 -6.88 -1.25 -32.61
C ARG A 491 -6.02 -0.05 -32.21
N ARG A 492 -6.18 1.09 -32.86
CA ARG A 492 -5.39 2.30 -32.62
C ARG A 492 -6.23 3.33 -31.91
N SER A 493 -5.59 4.10 -31.04
CA SER A 493 -6.20 5.23 -30.38
C SER A 493 -5.20 6.35 -30.19
N ALA A 494 -5.71 7.58 -30.20
CA ALA A 494 -4.93 8.77 -29.89
C ALA A 494 -5.81 9.80 -29.16
N VAL A 495 -5.19 10.68 -28.41
CA VAL A 495 -5.90 11.69 -27.62
C VAL A 495 -5.13 13.00 -27.61
N PHE A 496 -5.87 14.11 -27.64
CA PHE A 496 -5.38 15.43 -27.28
C PHE A 496 -6.19 16.01 -26.13
N LEU A 497 -5.50 16.70 -25.22
CA LEU A 497 -6.12 17.51 -24.18
C LEU A 497 -6.73 18.78 -24.79
N PRO A 498 -7.70 19.44 -24.12
CA PRO A 498 -8.41 20.60 -24.66
C PRO A 498 -7.50 21.74 -25.11
N GLN A 499 -6.42 22.01 -24.38
CA GLN A 499 -5.51 23.13 -24.62
C GLN A 499 -4.62 22.95 -25.84
N VAL A 500 -4.33 21.70 -26.25
CA VAL A 500 -3.34 21.42 -27.31
C VAL A 500 -3.69 22.13 -28.62
N ALA A 501 -4.94 22.03 -29.06
CA ALA A 501 -5.33 22.65 -30.32
C ALA A 501 -5.29 24.20 -30.26
N THR A 502 -5.50 24.78 -29.08
CA THR A 502 -5.40 26.23 -28.88
C THR A 502 -3.94 26.71 -28.88
N GLU A 503 -3.07 25.95 -28.19
CA GLU A 503 -1.63 26.24 -28.14
C GLU A 503 -0.99 26.17 -29.54
N GLU A 504 -1.38 25.16 -30.33
CA GLU A 504 -0.91 24.94 -31.70
C GLU A 504 -1.66 25.76 -32.75
N ARG A 505 -2.71 26.51 -32.34
CA ARG A 505 -3.59 27.32 -33.21
C ARG A 505 -4.26 26.51 -34.32
N TRP A 506 -4.60 25.24 -34.03
CA TRP A 506 -5.27 24.38 -35.01
C TRP A 506 -6.78 24.65 -35.08
N THR A 507 -7.27 24.53 -36.28
CA THR A 507 -8.69 24.32 -36.54
C THR A 507 -9.08 22.91 -36.05
N ARG A 508 -10.39 22.67 -35.97
CA ARG A 508 -10.88 21.32 -35.59
C ARG A 508 -10.37 20.23 -36.54
N ASP A 509 -10.41 20.48 -37.86
CA ASP A 509 -10.02 19.49 -38.85
C ASP A 509 -8.49 19.21 -38.77
N GLU A 510 -7.67 20.24 -38.61
CA GLU A 510 -6.23 20.09 -38.39
C GLU A 510 -5.92 19.32 -37.10
N MET A 511 -6.64 19.62 -36.01
CA MET A 511 -6.51 18.87 -34.76
C MET A 511 -6.84 17.39 -34.96
N LEU A 512 -7.93 17.05 -35.65
CA LEU A 512 -8.33 15.66 -35.91
C LEU A 512 -7.35 14.95 -36.86
N ASP A 513 -6.81 15.65 -37.86
CA ASP A 513 -5.78 15.10 -38.74
C ASP A 513 -4.48 14.81 -37.96
N ASN A 514 -4.03 15.75 -37.11
CA ASN A 514 -2.86 15.53 -36.24
C ASN A 514 -3.11 14.43 -35.19
N LEU A 515 -4.37 14.26 -34.75
CA LEU A 515 -4.74 13.19 -33.86
C LEU A 515 -4.63 11.82 -34.55
N CYS A 516 -5.01 11.72 -35.83
CA CYS A 516 -4.78 10.52 -36.64
C CYS A 516 -3.28 10.22 -36.76
N LEU A 517 -2.46 11.21 -37.11
CA LEU A 517 -1.01 11.06 -37.22
C LEU A 517 -0.39 10.62 -35.90
N LYS A 518 -0.80 11.20 -34.78
CA LYS A 518 -0.38 10.81 -33.44
C LYS A 518 -0.70 9.33 -33.14
N GLY A 519 -1.84 8.85 -33.62
CA GLY A 519 -2.24 7.44 -33.50
C GLY A 519 -1.53 6.49 -34.48
N GLY A 520 -0.60 6.98 -35.28
CA GLY A 520 0.07 6.22 -36.33
C GLY A 520 -0.85 5.85 -37.51
N MET A 521 -1.87 6.68 -37.77
CA MET A 521 -2.83 6.55 -38.87
C MET A 521 -2.65 7.67 -39.89
N ALA A 522 -3.19 7.50 -41.10
CA ALA A 522 -3.15 8.58 -42.09
C ALA A 522 -4.05 9.76 -41.67
N ALA A 523 -3.67 10.99 -42.06
CA ALA A 523 -4.54 12.17 -41.94
C ALA A 523 -5.90 11.89 -42.59
N GLY A 524 -6.99 12.45 -42.02
CA GLY A 524 -8.34 12.18 -42.47
C GLY A 524 -8.93 10.84 -41.97
N CYS A 525 -8.21 10.06 -41.16
CA CYS A 525 -8.69 8.77 -40.63
C CYS A 525 -10.02 8.88 -39.89
N TRP A 526 -10.29 10.06 -39.33
CA TRP A 526 -11.51 10.38 -38.57
C TRP A 526 -12.77 10.54 -39.45
N ARG A 527 -12.63 10.71 -40.78
CA ARG A 527 -13.75 10.94 -41.70
C ARG A 527 -14.62 9.70 -41.93
N ALA A 528 -14.06 8.52 -41.71
CA ALA A 528 -14.76 7.24 -41.87
C ALA A 528 -14.28 6.18 -40.90
N GLY A 529 -15.23 5.51 -40.22
CA GLY A 529 -14.95 4.34 -39.36
C GLY A 529 -14.19 4.62 -38.05
N ALA A 530 -13.99 5.89 -37.69
CA ALA A 530 -13.43 6.26 -36.40
C ALA A 530 -14.54 6.60 -35.39
N ARG A 531 -14.34 6.22 -34.14
CA ARG A 531 -15.15 6.70 -33.01
C ARG A 531 -14.44 7.88 -32.36
N LEU A 532 -15.21 8.95 -32.12
CA LEU A 532 -14.74 10.14 -31.43
C LEU A 532 -15.44 10.24 -30.07
N SER A 533 -14.67 10.46 -29.03
CA SER A 533 -15.19 10.81 -27.71
C SER A 533 -14.58 12.11 -27.24
N THR A 534 -15.39 12.98 -26.65
CA THR A 534 -14.93 14.23 -26.05
C THR A 534 -14.89 14.12 -24.54
N PHE A 535 -14.04 14.92 -23.93
CA PHE A 535 -13.96 15.14 -22.49
C PHE A 535 -13.49 16.57 -22.23
N GLN A 536 -13.68 17.05 -21.02
CA GLN A 536 -13.18 18.36 -20.59
C GLN A 536 -12.16 18.17 -19.47
N ALA A 537 -11.36 19.18 -19.22
CA ALA A 537 -10.38 19.21 -18.14
C ALA A 537 -10.69 20.41 -17.23
N ASP A 538 -10.82 20.14 -15.95
CA ASP A 538 -10.88 21.16 -14.90
C ASP A 538 -9.44 21.37 -14.40
N VAL A 539 -8.84 22.50 -14.78
CA VAL A 539 -7.42 22.80 -14.53
C VAL A 539 -7.30 23.81 -13.40
N PHE A 540 -6.47 23.53 -12.42
CA PHE A 540 -6.20 24.41 -11.28
C PHE A 540 -4.78 24.21 -10.77
N LYS A 541 -4.22 25.23 -10.13
CA LYS A 541 -2.84 25.26 -9.64
C LYS A 541 -2.73 25.90 -8.26
N GLU A 542 -1.58 25.73 -7.62
CA GLU A 542 -1.34 26.26 -6.27
C GLU A 542 -1.53 27.78 -6.17
N GLY A 543 -1.19 28.50 -7.24
CA GLY A 543 -1.38 29.95 -7.33
C GLY A 543 -2.83 30.41 -7.17
N ASP A 544 -3.79 29.57 -7.54
CA ASP A 544 -5.23 29.89 -7.50
C ASP A 544 -5.81 29.89 -6.07
N PHE A 545 -5.06 29.38 -5.08
CA PHE A 545 -5.50 29.19 -3.69
C PHE A 545 -4.60 29.88 -2.64
N LYS A 546 -3.77 30.83 -3.09
CA LYS A 546 -2.92 31.68 -2.23
C LYS A 546 -3.69 32.82 -1.62
#